data_8b3dce76990f50ef550d7deaf953e2fe
#
_entry.id   8b3dce76990f50ef550d7deaf953e2fe
#
_cell.length_a   1.000
_cell.length_b   1.000
_cell.length_c   1.000
_cell.angle_alpha   90.00
_cell.angle_beta   90.00
_cell.angle_gamma   90.00
#
_symmetry.space_group_name_H-M   'P 1'
#
loop_
_entity.id
_entity.type
_entity.pdbx_description
1 polymer ?
#
loop_
_entity_poly.entity_id
_entity_poly.type
_entity_poly.pdbx_seq_one_letter_code
_entity_poly.pdbx_strand_id
1 'polypeptide(L)'
;QVRRYEEQKLVKKYEQWEFVRLILDDNGECRGIVAQNMYDMRMEAFTADAVILATGGLGMVFGRSTNGTISTGSAASIAYQQGSIFGNGEFIQIHPTALPGEDKRRLMSESARGEGGRIWTYKDGKPWYFLEEWYPAYGNLVPRDIAARAIFKVCTEMGLGLNGQNLVNLDLTHLDPKEIDRKLGAIIEIYENFVGEDPRKVPMKIFPSMHYSMGGLWTDYGH
;
A
#
# COMPACT_ATOMS: atom_id res chain seq x y z
N GLN A 1 19.12 0.18 13.05
CA GLN A 1 20.07 1.31 13.16
C GLN A 1 19.62 2.35 14.20
N VAL A 2 18.35 2.76 14.25
CA VAL A 2 17.85 3.78 15.19
C VAL A 2 18.23 3.45 16.64
N ARG A 3 18.00 2.22 17.12
CA ARG A 3 18.37 1.78 18.49
C ARG A 3 19.84 2.03 18.83
N ARG A 4 20.74 1.81 17.88
CA ARG A 4 22.18 2.07 18.07
C ARG A 4 22.45 3.55 18.36
N TYR A 5 21.74 4.46 17.70
CA TYR A 5 21.91 5.89 17.92
C TYR A 5 21.21 6.38 19.20
N GLU A 6 20.13 5.72 19.62
CA GLU A 6 19.49 5.96 20.92
C GLU A 6 20.47 5.60 22.07
N GLU A 7 21.13 4.44 21.98
CA GLU A 7 22.15 4.02 22.95
C GLU A 7 23.29 5.03 23.07
N GLN A 8 23.66 5.66 21.95
CA GLN A 8 24.65 6.74 21.90
C GLN A 8 24.10 8.10 22.32
N LYS A 9 22.82 8.20 22.72
CA LYS A 9 22.11 9.45 23.06
C LYS A 9 22.09 10.51 21.94
N LEU A 10 22.26 10.08 20.70
CA LEU A 10 22.16 10.92 19.50
C LEU A 10 20.73 11.02 18.94
N VAL A 11 19.88 10.12 19.36
CA VAL A 11 18.44 10.09 19.00
C VAL A 11 17.63 9.99 20.28
N LYS A 12 16.59 10.82 20.40
CA LYS A 12 15.57 10.71 21.43
C LYS A 12 14.24 10.39 20.77
N LYS A 13 13.60 9.29 21.20
CA LYS A 13 12.25 8.90 20.72
C LYS A 13 11.17 9.50 21.61
N TYR A 14 10.09 9.87 20.96
CA TYR A 14 8.84 10.30 21.58
C TYR A 14 7.73 9.43 21.02
N GLU A 15 7.50 8.27 21.65
CA GLU A 15 6.44 7.35 21.29
C GLU A 15 5.10 7.82 21.86
N GLN A 16 3.99 7.51 21.16
CA GLN A 16 2.64 7.94 21.56
C GLN A 16 2.47 9.46 21.62
N TRP A 17 3.09 10.16 20.68
CA TRP A 17 2.87 11.59 20.44
C TRP A 17 2.25 11.79 19.07
N GLU A 18 1.24 12.64 19.01
CA GLU A 18 0.57 13.02 17.77
C GLU A 18 1.06 14.40 17.31
N PHE A 19 1.39 14.50 16.03
CA PHE A 19 1.75 15.79 15.41
C PHE A 19 0.50 16.67 15.30
N VAL A 20 0.59 17.90 15.85
CA VAL A 20 -0.53 18.86 15.88
C VAL A 20 -0.35 19.98 14.89
N ARG A 21 0.84 20.56 14.78
CA ARG A 21 1.13 21.65 13.85
C ARG A 21 2.63 21.93 13.70
N LEU A 22 2.99 22.63 12.63
CA LEU A 22 4.31 23.25 12.49
C LEU A 22 4.42 24.52 13.34
N ILE A 23 5.62 24.81 13.84
CA ILE A 23 5.98 26.12 14.39
C ILE A 23 6.66 26.89 13.27
N LEU A 24 6.04 27.97 12.83
CA LEU A 24 6.57 28.86 11.79
C LEU A 24 6.97 30.18 12.41
N ASP A 25 8.09 30.76 11.96
CA ASP A 25 8.47 32.11 12.31
C ASP A 25 7.74 33.16 11.43
N ASP A 26 8.04 34.46 11.67
CA ASP A 26 7.40 35.56 10.94
C ASP A 26 7.71 35.56 9.44
N ASN A 27 8.74 34.85 8.99
CA ASN A 27 9.09 34.67 7.59
C ASN A 27 8.45 33.42 6.97
N GLY A 28 7.74 32.63 7.77
CA GLY A 28 7.13 31.35 7.34
C GLY A 28 8.11 30.18 7.34
N GLU A 29 9.30 30.32 7.90
CA GLU A 29 10.26 29.24 8.03
C GLU A 29 9.92 28.32 9.21
N CYS A 30 10.04 27.00 8.99
CA CYS A 30 9.75 26.01 10.01
C CYS A 30 10.84 25.97 11.08
N ARG A 31 10.45 26.17 12.35
CA ARG A 31 11.32 26.19 13.54
C ARG A 31 11.03 25.05 14.51
N GLY A 32 10.16 24.12 14.13
CA GLY A 32 9.81 22.99 14.97
C GLY A 32 8.38 22.51 14.77
N ILE A 33 7.92 21.77 15.76
CA ILE A 33 6.55 21.20 15.77
C ILE A 33 5.90 21.37 17.14
N VAL A 34 4.58 21.38 17.15
CA VAL A 34 3.79 21.11 18.36
C VAL A 34 3.27 19.67 18.23
N ALA A 35 3.43 18.90 19.30
CA ALA A 35 2.88 17.56 19.39
C ALA A 35 2.12 17.35 20.70
N GLN A 36 1.19 16.43 20.70
CA GLN A 36 0.38 16.06 21.84
C GLN A 36 0.74 14.66 22.34
N ASN A 37 1.00 14.56 23.64
CA ASN A 37 1.17 13.27 24.29
C ASN A 37 -0.19 12.56 24.39
N MET A 38 -0.30 11.34 23.85
CA MET A 38 -1.55 10.59 23.79
C MET A 38 -1.94 9.93 25.10
N TYR A 39 -1.07 9.94 26.14
CA TYR A 39 -1.42 9.42 27.45
C TYR A 39 -2.08 10.45 28.36
N ASP A 40 -1.52 11.68 28.41
CA ASP A 40 -1.96 12.72 29.33
C ASP A 40 -2.55 13.94 28.61
N MET A 41 -2.62 13.90 27.27
CA MET A 41 -3.14 14.94 26.38
C MET A 41 -2.37 16.27 26.46
N ARG A 42 -1.20 16.30 27.09
CA ARG A 42 -0.35 17.47 27.19
C ARG A 42 0.23 17.84 25.82
N MET A 43 0.15 19.11 25.47
CA MET A 43 0.83 19.67 24.30
C MET A 43 2.21 20.18 24.67
N GLU A 44 3.17 19.94 23.77
CA GLU A 44 4.54 20.40 23.93
C GLU A 44 5.10 20.90 22.58
N ALA A 45 5.88 21.98 22.65
CA ALA A 45 6.60 22.53 21.51
C ALA A 45 8.01 21.92 21.45
N PHE A 46 8.37 21.40 20.30
CA PHE A 46 9.70 20.87 20.00
C PHE A 46 10.35 21.77 18.95
N THR A 47 11.33 22.56 19.35
CA THR A 47 12.08 23.42 18.44
C THR A 47 13.22 22.66 17.78
N ALA A 48 13.51 22.96 16.52
CA ALA A 48 14.56 22.32 15.75
C ALA A 48 15.03 23.24 14.61
N ASP A 49 16.26 23.05 14.18
CA ASP A 49 16.84 23.76 13.00
C ASP A 49 16.24 23.22 11.69
N ALA A 50 15.77 21.96 11.68
CA ALA A 50 15.07 21.35 10.55
C ALA A 50 14.01 20.36 11.04
N VAL A 51 12.94 20.21 10.27
CA VAL A 51 11.87 19.24 10.50
C VAL A 51 11.69 18.36 9.26
N ILE A 52 11.76 17.05 9.46
CA ILE A 52 11.51 16.08 8.40
C ILE A 52 10.16 15.40 8.66
N LEU A 53 9.21 15.58 7.75
CA LEU A 53 7.92 14.90 7.79
C LEU A 53 8.01 13.55 7.05
N ALA A 54 8.10 12.46 7.80
CA ALA A 54 8.16 11.10 7.29
C ALA A 54 6.95 10.28 7.78
N THR A 55 5.76 10.85 7.65
CA THR A 55 4.50 10.39 8.29
C THR A 55 3.72 9.40 7.44
N GLY A 56 4.32 8.88 6.37
CA GLY A 56 3.70 7.92 5.46
C GLY A 56 2.69 8.58 4.50
N GLY A 57 1.95 7.74 3.80
CA GLY A 57 0.99 8.18 2.80
C GLY A 57 -0.39 8.49 3.37
N LEU A 58 -1.34 8.61 2.45
CA LEU A 58 -2.73 8.97 2.74
C LEU A 58 -3.74 7.90 2.27
N GLY A 59 -3.32 6.63 2.28
CA GLY A 59 -4.10 5.52 1.75
C GLY A 59 -5.48 5.35 2.36
N MET A 60 -5.64 5.70 3.65
CA MET A 60 -6.92 5.57 4.34
C MET A 60 -7.98 6.59 3.92
N VAL A 61 -7.60 7.67 3.22
CA VAL A 61 -8.56 8.59 2.57
C VAL A 61 -9.45 7.86 1.55
N PHE A 62 -8.92 6.80 0.94
CA PHE A 62 -9.63 5.99 -0.05
C PHE A 62 -10.38 4.79 0.58
N GLY A 63 -10.58 4.79 1.89
CA GLY A 63 -11.20 3.69 2.63
C GLY A 63 -10.26 2.51 2.80
N ARG A 64 -10.58 1.36 2.20
CA ARG A 64 -9.75 0.16 2.32
C ARG A 64 -8.56 0.21 1.37
N SER A 65 -7.36 0.21 1.94
CA SER A 65 -6.10 0.21 1.19
C SER A 65 -5.13 -0.86 1.73
N THR A 66 -4.02 -1.05 1.03
CA THR A 66 -2.93 -1.92 1.52
C THR A 66 -2.02 -1.19 2.52
N ASN A 67 -2.20 0.11 2.71
CA ASN A 67 -1.44 0.90 3.67
C ASN A 67 -1.76 0.51 5.13
N GLY A 68 -0.91 0.92 6.06
CA GLY A 68 -1.24 0.88 7.47
C GLY A 68 -2.45 1.75 7.80
N THR A 69 -3.25 1.34 8.77
CA THR A 69 -4.46 2.09 9.18
C THR A 69 -4.17 3.47 9.74
N ILE A 70 -2.92 3.72 10.14
CA ILE A 70 -2.43 5.04 10.57
C ILE A 70 -2.07 5.98 9.41
N SER A 71 -2.07 5.48 8.16
CA SER A 71 -1.75 6.30 6.97
C SER A 71 -2.96 7.14 6.54
N THR A 72 -3.38 8.03 7.42
CA THR A 72 -4.58 8.86 7.28
C THR A 72 -4.36 10.13 6.45
N GLY A 73 -3.09 10.54 6.23
CA GLY A 73 -2.76 11.80 5.59
C GLY A 73 -2.91 13.03 6.48
N SER A 74 -3.23 12.88 7.78
CA SER A 74 -3.50 13.99 8.70
C SER A 74 -2.31 14.95 8.83
N ALA A 75 -1.10 14.43 9.00
CA ALA A 75 0.09 15.28 9.11
C ALA A 75 0.39 16.08 7.82
N ALA A 76 0.23 15.44 6.65
CA ALA A 76 0.37 16.14 5.37
C ALA A 76 -0.72 17.21 5.18
N SER A 77 -1.96 16.92 5.59
CA SER A 77 -3.06 17.88 5.59
C SER A 77 -2.78 19.09 6.48
N ILE A 78 -2.28 18.87 7.69
CA ILE A 78 -1.92 19.96 8.64
C ILE A 78 -0.83 20.85 8.04
N ALA A 79 0.24 20.26 7.51
CA ALA A 79 1.32 21.01 6.86
C ALA A 79 0.81 21.81 5.66
N TYR A 80 -0.04 21.21 4.81
CA TYR A 80 -0.67 21.88 3.68
C TYR A 80 -1.53 23.08 4.12
N GLN A 81 -2.35 22.94 5.15
CA GLN A 81 -3.18 24.02 5.70
C GLN A 81 -2.33 25.16 6.31
N GLN A 82 -1.08 24.90 6.66
CA GLN A 82 -0.12 25.89 7.14
C GLN A 82 0.77 26.47 6.03
N GLY A 83 0.46 26.22 4.75
CA GLY A 83 1.11 26.83 3.61
C GLY A 83 2.11 25.95 2.85
N SER A 84 2.34 24.70 3.28
CA SER A 84 3.15 23.78 2.51
C SER A 84 2.48 23.42 1.18
N ILE A 85 3.27 23.30 0.11
CA ILE A 85 2.74 22.93 -1.21
C ILE A 85 2.47 21.43 -1.23
N PHE A 86 1.35 21.04 -1.83
CA PHE A 86 1.00 19.65 -2.11
C PHE A 86 0.97 19.41 -3.62
N GLY A 87 1.73 18.44 -4.10
CA GLY A 87 1.87 18.16 -5.52
C GLY A 87 1.41 16.75 -5.89
N ASN A 88 0.93 16.60 -7.13
CA ASN A 88 0.61 15.32 -7.77
C ASN A 88 -0.36 14.43 -6.95
N GLY A 89 -1.30 15.02 -6.24
CA GLY A 89 -2.25 14.30 -5.38
C GLY A 89 -3.13 13.30 -6.13
N GLU A 90 -3.32 13.48 -7.43
CA GLU A 90 -4.05 12.60 -8.33
C GLU A 90 -3.28 11.31 -8.70
N PHE A 91 -1.97 11.25 -8.46
CA PHE A 91 -1.17 10.07 -8.78
C PHE A 91 -1.23 9.03 -7.66
N ILE A 92 -2.33 8.31 -7.67
CA ILE A 92 -2.60 7.19 -6.77
C ILE A 92 -2.39 5.88 -7.51
N GLN A 93 -1.51 5.03 -7.01
CA GLN A 93 -1.30 3.70 -7.58
C GLN A 93 -2.32 2.70 -7.02
N ILE A 94 -3.00 2.02 -7.92
CA ILE A 94 -3.84 0.88 -7.61
C ILE A 94 -3.04 -0.40 -7.87
N HIS A 95 -2.85 -1.23 -6.83
CA HIS A 95 -2.18 -2.53 -6.99
C HIS A 95 -3.18 -3.61 -7.40
N PRO A 96 -2.87 -4.42 -8.42
CA PRO A 96 -3.83 -5.41 -8.96
C PRO A 96 -4.09 -6.58 -8.01
N THR A 97 -3.11 -6.97 -7.18
CA THR A 97 -3.14 -8.20 -6.39
C THR A 97 -3.29 -7.93 -4.89
N ALA A 98 -4.32 -7.18 -4.50
CA ALA A 98 -4.66 -7.02 -3.09
C ALA A 98 -5.59 -8.14 -2.64
N LEU A 99 -5.34 -8.67 -1.44
CA LEU A 99 -6.17 -9.67 -0.79
C LEU A 99 -7.33 -8.97 -0.07
N PRO A 100 -8.54 -9.50 -0.14
CA PRO A 100 -9.67 -8.99 0.62
C PRO A 100 -9.42 -9.12 2.12
N GLY A 101 -9.93 -8.20 2.90
CA GLY A 101 -9.86 -8.16 4.36
C GLY A 101 -10.90 -7.21 4.91
N GLU A 102 -11.33 -7.43 6.15
CA GLU A 102 -12.40 -6.64 6.79
C GLU A 102 -11.91 -5.25 7.21
N ASP A 103 -10.74 -5.19 7.84
CA ASP A 103 -10.13 -3.97 8.36
C ASP A 103 -9.41 -3.16 7.27
N LYS A 104 -8.57 -3.85 6.49
CA LYS A 104 -7.78 -3.28 5.39
C LYS A 104 -7.53 -4.34 4.32
N ARG A 105 -6.98 -3.93 3.19
CA ARG A 105 -6.46 -4.86 2.20
C ARG A 105 -5.04 -5.28 2.57
N ARG A 106 -4.65 -6.51 2.20
CA ARG A 106 -3.26 -6.95 2.29
C ARG A 106 -2.70 -7.11 0.90
N LEU A 107 -1.40 -6.85 0.79
CA LEU A 107 -0.73 -6.95 -0.49
C LEU A 107 -0.25 -8.37 -0.73
N MET A 108 -0.67 -8.97 -1.86
CA MET A 108 0.07 -10.07 -2.45
C MET A 108 1.16 -9.48 -3.36
N SER A 109 2.41 -9.82 -3.05
CA SER A 109 3.56 -9.27 -3.74
C SER A 109 3.50 -9.44 -5.26
N GLU A 110 4.02 -8.46 -5.98
CA GLU A 110 4.26 -8.52 -7.42
C GLU A 110 5.04 -9.77 -7.84
N SER A 111 5.93 -10.24 -6.98
CA SER A 111 6.73 -11.45 -7.21
C SER A 111 5.87 -12.69 -7.51
N ALA A 112 4.65 -12.78 -6.99
CA ALA A 112 3.75 -13.89 -7.31
C ALA A 112 3.44 -13.98 -8.82
N ARG A 113 3.23 -12.83 -9.49
CA ARG A 113 3.08 -12.79 -10.96
C ARG A 113 4.43 -12.96 -11.66
N GLY A 114 5.48 -12.34 -11.13
CA GLY A 114 6.84 -12.42 -11.65
C GLY A 114 7.39 -13.84 -11.73
N GLU A 115 7.03 -14.69 -10.79
CA GLU A 115 7.45 -16.09 -10.72
C GLU A 115 6.48 -17.05 -11.44
N GLY A 116 5.56 -16.53 -12.24
CA GLY A 116 4.69 -17.32 -13.10
C GLY A 116 3.24 -17.43 -12.65
N GLY A 117 2.83 -16.69 -11.63
CA GLY A 117 1.42 -16.65 -11.19
C GLY A 117 0.49 -16.13 -12.30
N ARG A 118 -0.62 -16.81 -12.49
CA ARG A 118 -1.59 -16.51 -13.56
C ARG A 118 -2.89 -15.96 -12.98
N ILE A 119 -3.38 -14.87 -13.59
CA ILE A 119 -4.65 -14.26 -13.21
C ILE A 119 -5.75 -14.76 -14.15
N TRP A 120 -6.85 -15.26 -13.58
CA TRP A 120 -7.96 -15.77 -14.34
C TRP A 120 -9.29 -15.74 -13.57
N THR A 121 -10.39 -15.84 -14.31
CA THR A 121 -11.75 -16.02 -13.78
C THR A 121 -12.48 -17.06 -14.64
N TYR A 122 -13.78 -17.28 -14.37
CA TYR A 122 -14.62 -18.11 -15.22
C TYR A 122 -15.38 -17.28 -16.26
N LYS A 123 -15.40 -17.78 -17.50
CA LYS A 123 -16.25 -17.30 -18.59
C LYS A 123 -16.87 -18.52 -19.28
N ASP A 124 -18.18 -18.52 -19.40
CA ASP A 124 -18.95 -19.64 -19.99
C ASP A 124 -18.61 -21.00 -19.33
N GLY A 125 -18.42 -21.00 -18.02
CA GLY A 125 -18.10 -22.18 -17.21
C GLY A 125 -16.68 -22.71 -17.36
N LYS A 126 -15.77 -21.99 -18.05
CA LYS A 126 -14.38 -22.39 -18.27
C LYS A 126 -13.42 -21.36 -17.68
N PRO A 127 -12.22 -21.77 -17.22
CA PRO A 127 -11.15 -20.82 -16.85
C PRO A 127 -10.80 -19.91 -18.03
N TRP A 128 -10.79 -18.61 -17.77
CA TRP A 128 -10.47 -17.60 -18.76
C TRP A 128 -9.32 -16.71 -18.28
N TYR A 129 -8.21 -16.79 -18.98
CA TYR A 129 -6.96 -16.08 -18.73
C TYR A 129 -6.95 -14.75 -19.50
N PHE A 130 -7.79 -13.82 -19.08
CA PHE A 130 -8.07 -12.57 -19.81
C PHE A 130 -6.85 -11.67 -20.03
N LEU A 131 -5.86 -11.68 -19.14
CA LEU A 131 -4.63 -10.90 -19.35
C LEU A 131 -3.80 -11.47 -20.49
N GLU A 132 -3.72 -12.79 -20.62
CA GLU A 132 -3.00 -13.47 -21.71
C GLU A 132 -3.69 -13.26 -23.05
N GLU A 133 -5.04 -13.25 -23.05
CA GLU A 133 -5.84 -13.01 -24.25
C GLU A 133 -5.76 -11.54 -24.71
N TRP A 134 -5.91 -10.58 -23.78
CA TRP A 134 -5.94 -9.16 -24.12
C TRP A 134 -4.56 -8.56 -24.35
N TYR A 135 -3.53 -9.11 -23.72
CA TYR A 135 -2.15 -8.60 -23.76
C TYR A 135 -1.15 -9.73 -24.03
N PRO A 136 -1.19 -10.38 -25.19
CA PRO A 136 -0.42 -11.61 -25.45
C PRO A 136 1.10 -11.40 -25.37
N ALA A 137 1.58 -10.18 -25.57
CA ALA A 137 3.01 -9.88 -25.49
C ALA A 137 3.57 -9.90 -24.07
N TYR A 138 2.73 -9.64 -23.06
CA TYR A 138 3.14 -9.51 -21.67
C TYR A 138 2.40 -10.48 -20.73
N GLY A 139 1.19 -10.90 -21.09
CA GLY A 139 0.35 -11.80 -20.30
C GLY A 139 0.17 -11.29 -18.86
N ASN A 140 0.51 -12.11 -17.89
CA ASN A 140 0.42 -11.75 -16.47
C ASN A 140 1.48 -10.75 -16.00
N LEU A 141 2.48 -10.40 -16.84
CA LEU A 141 3.53 -9.42 -16.53
C LEU A 141 3.21 -8.00 -17.01
N VAL A 142 1.98 -7.74 -17.44
CA VAL A 142 1.55 -6.36 -17.76
C VAL A 142 1.76 -5.43 -16.57
N PRO A 143 2.01 -4.12 -16.79
CA PRO A 143 2.10 -3.11 -15.74
C PRO A 143 0.92 -3.13 -14.76
N ARG A 144 1.14 -2.69 -13.53
CA ARG A 144 0.14 -2.73 -12.44
C ARG A 144 -1.18 -2.06 -12.81
N ASP A 145 -1.11 -0.91 -13.45
CA ASP A 145 -2.28 -0.14 -13.87
C ASP A 145 -3.09 -0.86 -14.95
N ILE A 146 -2.42 -1.53 -15.88
CA ILE A 146 -3.08 -2.34 -16.92
C ILE A 146 -3.78 -3.53 -16.27
N ALA A 147 -3.09 -4.29 -15.42
CA ALA A 147 -3.70 -5.42 -14.71
C ALA A 147 -4.86 -4.99 -13.83
N ALA A 148 -4.70 -3.88 -13.08
CA ALA A 148 -5.75 -3.36 -12.21
C ALA A 148 -7.01 -2.98 -12.99
N ARG A 149 -6.88 -2.25 -14.10
CA ARG A 149 -8.00 -1.89 -14.97
C ARG A 149 -8.65 -3.11 -15.63
N ALA A 150 -7.87 -4.08 -16.05
CA ALA A 150 -8.40 -5.31 -16.64
C ALA A 150 -9.24 -6.11 -15.62
N ILE A 151 -8.72 -6.30 -14.41
CA ILE A 151 -9.46 -6.99 -13.33
C ILE A 151 -10.74 -6.23 -12.97
N PHE A 152 -10.65 -4.90 -12.83
CA PHE A 152 -11.80 -4.07 -12.55
C PHE A 152 -12.88 -4.25 -13.63
N LYS A 153 -12.52 -4.14 -14.89
CA LYS A 153 -13.43 -4.32 -16.03
C LYS A 153 -14.08 -5.70 -16.01
N VAL A 154 -13.30 -6.75 -15.81
CA VAL A 154 -13.80 -8.15 -15.75
C VAL A 154 -14.83 -8.32 -14.62
N CYS A 155 -14.54 -7.79 -13.44
CA CYS A 155 -15.41 -7.97 -12.28
C CYS A 155 -16.65 -7.07 -12.32
N THR A 156 -16.45 -5.76 -12.61
CA THR A 156 -17.51 -4.75 -12.40
C THR A 156 -18.31 -4.44 -13.66
N GLU A 157 -17.66 -4.39 -14.85
CA GLU A 157 -18.35 -4.07 -16.09
C GLU A 157 -18.91 -5.32 -16.78
N MET A 158 -18.16 -6.44 -16.73
CA MET A 158 -18.56 -7.68 -17.36
C MET A 158 -19.32 -8.64 -16.42
N GLY A 159 -19.26 -8.38 -15.10
CA GLY A 159 -19.92 -9.21 -14.10
C GLY A 159 -19.33 -10.62 -13.95
N LEU A 160 -18.06 -10.81 -14.36
CA LEU A 160 -17.39 -12.12 -14.37
C LEU A 160 -16.51 -12.35 -13.13
N GLY A 161 -16.81 -11.66 -12.04
CA GLY A 161 -16.15 -11.91 -10.75
C GLY A 161 -16.58 -13.25 -10.14
N LEU A 162 -15.70 -13.83 -9.32
CA LEU A 162 -15.91 -15.13 -8.69
C LEU A 162 -17.13 -15.11 -7.75
N ASN A 163 -18.06 -16.03 -7.95
CA ASN A 163 -19.27 -16.19 -7.14
C ASN A 163 -20.09 -14.89 -7.00
N GLY A 164 -20.12 -14.06 -8.03
CA GLY A 164 -20.82 -12.77 -8.01
C GLY A 164 -20.13 -11.68 -7.18
N GLN A 165 -18.92 -11.93 -6.72
CA GLN A 165 -18.10 -10.96 -5.99
C GLN A 165 -17.05 -10.34 -6.91
N ASN A 166 -16.57 -9.14 -6.57
CA ASN A 166 -15.48 -8.50 -7.28
C ASN A 166 -14.14 -9.13 -6.89
N LEU A 167 -13.90 -10.37 -7.36
CA LEU A 167 -12.71 -11.17 -7.12
C LEU A 167 -12.31 -11.93 -8.38
N VAL A 168 -11.01 -12.14 -8.55
CA VAL A 168 -10.45 -13.07 -9.55
C VAL A 168 -9.40 -13.96 -8.88
N ASN A 169 -9.02 -15.04 -9.54
CA ASN A 169 -7.96 -15.92 -9.08
C ASN A 169 -6.57 -15.40 -9.46
N LEU A 170 -5.63 -15.51 -8.52
CA LEU A 170 -4.19 -15.49 -8.77
C LEU A 170 -3.67 -16.90 -8.45
N ASP A 171 -3.24 -17.61 -9.46
CA ASP A 171 -2.99 -19.04 -9.42
C ASP A 171 -1.50 -19.37 -9.50
N LEU A 172 -1.01 -20.09 -8.50
CA LEU A 172 0.34 -20.66 -8.44
C LEU A 172 0.32 -22.20 -8.51
N THR A 173 -0.86 -22.84 -8.53
CA THR A 173 -1.00 -24.31 -8.37
C THR A 173 -0.36 -25.13 -9.49
N HIS A 174 -0.08 -24.50 -10.62
CA HIS A 174 0.58 -25.13 -11.78
C HIS A 174 2.11 -25.09 -11.68
N LEU A 175 2.68 -24.40 -10.69
CA LEU A 175 4.12 -24.28 -10.48
C LEU A 175 4.62 -25.40 -9.54
N ASP A 176 5.93 -25.70 -9.63
CA ASP A 176 6.55 -26.65 -8.70
C ASP A 176 6.54 -26.08 -7.27
N PRO A 177 5.93 -26.77 -6.28
CA PRO A 177 5.86 -26.33 -4.90
C PRO A 177 7.24 -26.00 -4.29
N LYS A 178 8.29 -26.73 -4.66
CA LYS A 178 9.66 -26.47 -4.17
C LYS A 178 10.22 -25.15 -4.69
N GLU A 179 9.92 -24.80 -5.94
CA GLU A 179 10.31 -23.51 -6.50
C GLU A 179 9.51 -22.37 -5.87
N ILE A 180 8.22 -22.57 -5.59
CA ILE A 180 7.39 -21.60 -4.84
C ILE A 180 8.01 -21.35 -3.46
N ASP A 181 8.32 -22.39 -2.71
CA ASP A 181 8.91 -22.28 -1.37
C ASP A 181 10.27 -21.56 -1.41
N ARG A 182 11.09 -21.88 -2.40
CA ARG A 182 12.40 -21.27 -2.54
C ARG A 182 12.35 -19.77 -2.86
N LYS A 183 11.42 -19.37 -3.74
CA LYS A 183 11.35 -18.00 -4.27
C LYS A 183 10.35 -17.10 -3.55
N LEU A 184 9.26 -17.67 -3.08
CA LEU A 184 8.11 -16.97 -2.52
C LEU A 184 7.78 -17.38 -1.07
N GLY A 185 8.58 -18.24 -0.43
CA GLY A 185 8.24 -18.87 0.85
C GLY A 185 7.75 -17.90 1.91
N ALA A 186 8.43 -16.76 2.12
CA ALA A 186 7.98 -15.75 3.08
C ALA A 186 6.63 -15.10 2.73
N ILE A 187 6.33 -14.95 1.43
CA ILE A 187 5.06 -14.39 0.95
C ILE A 187 3.94 -15.42 1.14
N ILE A 188 4.23 -16.69 0.87
CA ILE A 188 3.30 -17.80 1.07
C ILE A 188 2.95 -17.95 2.55
N GLU A 189 3.93 -17.92 3.44
CA GLU A 189 3.71 -17.98 4.89
C GLU A 189 2.79 -16.85 5.38
N ILE A 190 3.00 -15.63 4.89
CA ILE A 190 2.11 -14.49 5.22
C ILE A 190 0.69 -14.76 4.74
N TYR A 191 0.51 -15.31 3.54
CA TYR A 191 -0.80 -15.62 3.00
C TYR A 191 -1.49 -16.73 3.81
N GLU A 192 -0.79 -17.83 4.09
CA GLU A 192 -1.31 -18.94 4.89
C GLU A 192 -1.75 -18.48 6.29
N ASN A 193 -0.93 -17.66 6.95
CA ASN A 193 -1.25 -17.12 8.27
C ASN A 193 -2.45 -16.16 8.24
N PHE A 194 -2.67 -15.46 7.14
CA PHE A 194 -3.74 -14.47 7.03
C PHE A 194 -5.05 -15.05 6.51
N VAL A 195 -5.00 -15.94 5.52
CA VAL A 195 -6.18 -16.48 4.83
C VAL A 195 -6.51 -17.89 5.31
N GLY A 196 -5.51 -18.66 5.78
CA GLY A 196 -5.69 -20.06 6.20
C GLY A 196 -5.72 -21.06 5.05
N GLU A 197 -5.42 -20.64 3.81
CA GLU A 197 -5.36 -21.50 2.64
C GLU A 197 -3.92 -21.60 2.11
N ASP A 198 -3.56 -22.76 1.55
CA ASP A 198 -2.27 -23.01 0.92
C ASP A 198 -2.31 -22.64 -0.57
N PRO A 199 -1.64 -21.54 -1.01
CA PRO A 199 -1.72 -21.09 -2.41
C PRO A 199 -0.98 -22.01 -3.40
N ARG A 200 -0.24 -23.01 -2.91
CA ARG A 200 0.31 -24.08 -3.76
C ARG A 200 -0.76 -25.09 -4.18
N LYS A 201 -1.90 -25.11 -3.49
CA LYS A 201 -3.02 -26.07 -3.72
C LYS A 201 -4.29 -25.39 -4.21
N VAL A 202 -4.53 -24.15 -3.81
CA VAL A 202 -5.75 -23.41 -4.13
C VAL A 202 -5.40 -22.02 -4.62
N PRO A 203 -5.97 -21.54 -5.76
CA PRO A 203 -5.73 -20.19 -6.23
C PRO A 203 -6.15 -19.12 -5.21
N MET A 204 -5.31 -18.12 -5.04
CA MET A 204 -5.58 -16.96 -4.20
C MET A 204 -6.66 -16.06 -4.80
N LYS A 205 -7.53 -15.51 -3.98
CA LYS A 205 -8.56 -14.55 -4.41
C LYS A 205 -8.07 -13.14 -4.24
N ILE A 206 -8.08 -12.36 -5.31
CA ILE A 206 -7.53 -11.01 -5.36
C ILE A 206 -8.51 -10.02 -5.99
N PHE A 207 -8.33 -8.73 -5.67
CA PHE A 207 -8.97 -7.60 -6.34
C PHE A 207 -8.09 -6.35 -6.24
N PRO A 208 -8.13 -5.43 -7.22
CA PRO A 208 -7.37 -4.18 -7.16
C PRO A 208 -7.70 -3.34 -5.94
N SER A 209 -6.70 -2.70 -5.37
CA SER A 209 -6.88 -1.78 -4.23
C SER A 209 -5.87 -0.65 -4.25
N MET A 210 -6.24 0.46 -3.66
CA MET A 210 -5.32 1.56 -3.38
C MET A 210 -4.09 1.03 -2.63
N HIS A 211 -2.90 1.42 -3.10
CA HIS A 211 -1.64 0.90 -2.59
C HIS A 211 -0.64 2.00 -2.25
N TYR A 212 -0.46 2.98 -3.12
CA TYR A 212 0.61 3.96 -2.98
C TYR A 212 0.18 5.36 -3.43
N SER A 213 0.51 6.36 -2.61
CA SER A 213 0.39 7.77 -2.96
C SER A 213 1.73 8.23 -3.51
N MET A 214 1.81 8.54 -4.81
CA MET A 214 3.04 9.02 -5.45
C MET A 214 3.21 10.53 -5.27
N GLY A 215 2.12 11.27 -5.17
CA GLY A 215 2.09 12.66 -4.75
C GLY A 215 2.15 12.80 -3.23
N GLY A 216 2.22 14.05 -2.78
CA GLY A 216 2.31 14.40 -1.39
C GLY A 216 2.80 15.83 -1.19
N LEU A 217 3.33 16.12 -0.02
CA LEU A 217 4.00 17.40 0.24
C LEU A 217 5.16 17.57 -0.74
N TRP A 218 5.23 18.75 -1.34
CA TRP A 218 6.26 19.06 -2.33
C TRP A 218 7.65 19.05 -1.72
N THR A 219 8.59 18.43 -2.43
CA THR A 219 10.03 18.53 -2.20
C THR A 219 10.72 18.85 -3.51
N ASP A 220 11.81 19.61 -3.48
CA ASP A 220 12.66 19.80 -4.65
C ASP A 220 13.72 18.69 -4.81
N TYR A 221 14.50 18.75 -5.87
CA TYR A 221 15.53 17.75 -6.16
C TYR A 221 16.76 17.82 -5.23
N GLY A 222 16.89 18.86 -4.45
CA GLY A 222 18.00 19.07 -3.52
C GLY A 222 17.76 18.45 -2.13
N HIS A 223 16.53 18.02 -1.89
CA HIS A 223 16.08 17.54 -0.55
C HIS A 223 15.37 16.15 -0.62
#